data_4ecc8bd63c22bd99531f08dd07148551
#
_entry.id   4ecc8bd63c22bd99531f08dd07148551
#
_cell.length_a   1.000
_cell.length_b   1.000
_cell.length_c   1.000
_cell.angle_alpha   90.00
_cell.angle_beta   90.00
_cell.angle_gamma   90.00
#
_symmetry.space_group_name_H-M   'P 1'
#
loop_
_entity.id
_entity.type
_entity.pdbx_description
1 polymer ?
#
loop_
_entity_poly.entity_id
_entity_poly.type
_entity_poly.pdbx_seq_one_letter_code
_entity_poly.pdbx_strand_id
1 'polypeptide(L)'
;MDNHSKTNKKFGSILKDSEAKTLWHIMRLLSFLASLAVLCLPMFYAGHKNVSLITFAASIHNHGIDLTAILSDRAYLFAVSAILCAVIFGIAEIICSFFTSAKSGYKRDIIAFSVNFGVTVLMSFCAVGFGARVKAGLILTLLIYFIRFILQNAVHKKGVNTYNTVVALIIVGAVIASSCFVYRSPKVTYTPPKNADCDISAVTFNVAAAFGEKLDGTSSAERCDRFASYMNSIKPDIIGTQEMNSIWLEKLKSTMPDYENYGVKRGGDSEEKNSEMNAVFWNKTKFSAVEKNTIWLSETPDKESKYTYTDKDGNHCEAGCYRICSYVVLLNKQNGKNIIFLNTHLDNASEQAADFGANVVMNKLNELKEKYNNTDCTVLTGDFNETQDGTAYKLVASKLNDCTNRAKKTATYQEWGYRSTGNEPIDFIFTDGKAVDYTVLNDLNNGYVSDHYGVYSGINF
;
A
#
# COMPACT_ATOMS: atom_id res chain seq x y z
N MET A 1 56.33 -5.06 51.01
CA MET A 1 54.89 -5.34 50.97
C MET A 1 54.17 -4.01 51.22
N ASP A 2 53.18 -3.66 50.45
CA ASP A 2 52.43 -2.43 50.40
C ASP A 2 52.91 -1.37 49.40
N ASN A 3 52.56 -1.58 48.15
CA ASN A 3 52.59 -0.48 47.16
C ASN A 3 51.57 -0.66 45.99
N HIS A 4 50.38 -1.24 46.26
CA HIS A 4 49.36 -1.41 45.20
C HIS A 4 47.99 -0.76 45.47
N SER A 5 47.87 0.16 46.45
CA SER A 5 46.53 0.72 46.77
C SER A 5 46.34 2.23 46.51
N LYS A 6 47.25 2.93 45.82
CA LYS A 6 47.20 4.40 45.67
C LYS A 6 46.86 4.98 44.31
N THR A 7 46.60 4.20 43.29
CA THR A 7 46.34 4.73 41.93
C THR A 7 44.86 4.91 41.55
N ASN A 8 43.89 4.44 42.34
CA ASN A 8 42.45 4.52 42.00
C ASN A 8 41.66 5.69 42.65
N LYS A 9 42.35 6.68 43.26
CA LYS A 9 41.68 7.79 43.96
C LYS A 9 41.71 9.13 43.23
N LYS A 10 42.15 9.28 42.00
CA LYS A 10 42.41 10.62 41.41
C LYS A 10 41.40 11.09 40.32
N PHE A 11 40.31 10.36 40.02
CA PHE A 11 39.30 10.85 39.05
C PHE A 11 38.00 11.32 39.70
N GLY A 12 37.85 11.30 40.99
CA GLY A 12 36.60 11.53 41.74
C GLY A 12 36.42 12.83 42.46
N SER A 13 37.33 13.82 42.31
CA SER A 13 37.33 15.02 43.15
C SER A 13 37.42 16.37 42.43
N ILE A 14 37.03 16.48 41.18
CA ILE A 14 37.20 17.70 40.38
C ILE A 14 35.96 18.61 40.45
N LEU A 15 34.78 18.13 40.81
CA LEU A 15 33.56 18.93 40.89
C LEU A 15 32.91 18.81 42.26
N LYS A 16 32.45 19.94 42.82
CA LYS A 16 31.60 19.94 44.01
C LYS A 16 30.28 19.26 43.71
N ASP A 17 29.63 18.65 44.69
CA ASP A 17 28.37 17.88 44.47
C ASP A 17 27.27 18.73 43.84
N SER A 18 27.24 20.02 44.05
CA SER A 18 26.30 20.96 43.39
C SER A 18 26.61 21.15 41.92
N GLU A 19 27.89 21.24 41.55
CA GLU A 19 28.34 21.41 40.15
C GLU A 19 28.10 20.14 39.36
N ALA A 20 28.36 18.99 39.94
CA ALA A 20 28.08 17.69 39.37
C ALA A 20 26.56 17.50 39.09
N LYS A 21 25.71 17.96 40.00
CA LYS A 21 24.27 17.95 39.87
C LYS A 21 23.79 18.84 38.73
N THR A 22 24.31 20.06 38.64
CA THR A 22 23.97 21.00 37.55
C THR A 22 24.39 20.48 36.19
N LEU A 23 25.62 20.01 36.07
CA LEU A 23 26.13 19.41 34.84
C LEU A 23 25.26 18.20 34.40
N TRP A 24 24.81 17.39 35.35
CA TRP A 24 23.93 16.28 35.11
C TRP A 24 22.58 16.71 34.50
N HIS A 25 21.94 17.74 35.06
CA HIS A 25 20.68 18.26 34.50
C HIS A 25 20.87 18.81 33.08
N ILE A 26 21.97 19.53 32.85
CA ILE A 26 22.30 20.07 31.52
C ILE A 26 22.49 18.92 30.54
N MET A 27 23.25 17.89 30.89
CA MET A 27 23.44 16.73 30.01
C MET A 27 22.13 15.98 29.68
N ARG A 28 21.21 15.87 30.64
CA ARG A 28 19.89 15.29 30.44
C ARG A 28 19.05 16.10 29.47
N LEU A 29 19.01 17.42 29.70
CA LEU A 29 18.29 18.33 28.80
C LEU A 29 18.86 18.27 27.39
N LEU A 30 20.16 18.31 27.22
CA LEU A 30 20.80 18.17 25.89
C LEU A 30 20.52 16.83 25.25
N SER A 31 20.57 15.74 26.01
CA SER A 31 20.23 14.40 25.49
C SER A 31 18.76 14.32 25.04
N PHE A 32 17.85 14.95 25.78
CA PHE A 32 16.44 15.02 25.39
C PHE A 32 16.24 15.85 24.12
N LEU A 33 16.84 17.02 24.05
CA LEU A 33 16.75 17.88 22.86
C LEU A 33 17.34 17.18 21.62
N ALA A 34 18.45 16.44 21.81
CA ALA A 34 19.02 15.64 20.74
C ALA A 34 18.07 14.50 20.32
N SER A 35 17.45 13.81 21.28
CA SER A 35 16.43 12.78 20.97
C SER A 35 15.25 13.39 20.24
N LEU A 36 14.74 14.53 20.67
CA LEU A 36 13.63 15.22 20.01
C LEU A 36 13.99 15.63 18.57
N ALA A 37 15.21 16.15 18.36
CA ALA A 37 15.69 16.49 17.02
C ALA A 37 15.77 15.24 16.10
N VAL A 38 16.23 14.13 16.65
CA VAL A 38 16.31 12.86 15.91
C VAL A 38 14.94 12.23 15.64
N LEU A 39 13.95 12.42 16.53
CA LEU A 39 12.56 12.02 16.31
C LEU A 39 11.90 12.76 15.14
N CYS A 40 12.45 13.92 14.75
CA CYS A 40 12.04 14.64 13.54
C CYS A 40 12.54 13.96 12.24
N LEU A 41 13.55 13.09 12.34
CA LEU A 41 14.00 12.28 11.20
C LEU A 41 13.07 11.08 11.00
N PRO A 42 12.99 10.53 9.79
CA PRO A 42 12.22 9.32 9.54
C PRO A 42 12.67 8.17 10.45
N MET A 43 11.80 7.73 11.34
CA MET A 43 12.02 6.59 12.24
C MET A 43 11.56 5.28 11.61
N PHE A 44 10.44 5.33 10.91
CA PHE A 44 9.84 4.20 10.22
C PHE A 44 9.38 4.61 8.83
N TYR A 45 9.22 3.62 7.99
CA TYR A 45 8.42 3.69 6.79
C TYR A 45 7.22 2.76 7.01
N ALA A 46 6.04 3.31 7.18
CA ALA A 46 4.81 2.59 7.45
C ALA A 46 3.63 3.38 6.87
N GLY A 47 2.56 2.70 6.43
CA GLY A 47 1.44 3.37 5.79
C GLY A 47 1.85 4.19 4.56
N HIS A 48 2.83 3.69 3.75
CA HIS A 48 3.42 4.39 2.60
C HIS A 48 4.07 5.75 2.90
N LYS A 49 4.27 6.07 4.18
CA LYS A 49 4.85 7.34 4.63
C LYS A 49 6.12 7.12 5.43
N ASN A 50 7.02 8.08 5.30
CA ASN A 50 8.07 8.22 6.29
C ASN A 50 7.44 8.76 7.58
N VAL A 51 7.46 7.97 8.64
CA VAL A 51 6.85 8.31 9.93
C VAL A 51 7.92 8.92 10.82
N SER A 52 7.74 10.18 11.17
CA SER A 52 8.55 10.96 12.10
C SER A 52 7.63 11.83 12.97
N LEU A 53 8.19 12.48 13.98
CA LEU A 53 7.43 13.44 14.77
C LEU A 53 6.86 14.58 13.91
N ILE A 54 7.64 15.08 12.95
CA ILE A 54 7.19 16.16 12.04
C ILE A 54 6.06 15.68 11.13
N THR A 55 6.20 14.52 10.49
CA THR A 55 5.18 14.02 9.56
C THR A 55 3.88 13.70 10.29
N PHE A 56 3.97 13.19 11.51
CA PHE A 56 2.79 12.97 12.37
C PHE A 56 2.12 14.31 12.76
N ALA A 57 2.88 15.30 13.20
CA ALA A 57 2.35 16.63 13.53
C ALA A 57 1.71 17.32 12.31
N ALA A 58 2.34 17.21 11.14
CA ALA A 58 1.81 17.73 9.89
C ALA A 58 0.51 17.04 9.48
N SER A 59 0.38 15.73 9.70
CA SER A 59 -0.87 15.01 9.40
C SER A 59 -2.02 15.47 10.30
N ILE A 60 -1.75 15.78 11.56
CA ILE A 60 -2.75 16.35 12.48
C ILE A 60 -3.16 17.75 12.02
N HIS A 61 -2.21 18.58 11.61
CA HIS A 61 -2.48 19.95 11.18
C HIS A 61 -3.32 20.01 9.89
N ASN A 62 -3.01 19.15 8.92
CA ASN A 62 -3.64 19.19 7.59
C ASN A 62 -5.00 18.48 7.51
N HIS A 63 -5.22 17.45 8.32
CA HIS A 63 -6.36 16.53 8.16
C HIS A 63 -7.13 16.27 9.46
N GLY A 64 -6.75 16.86 10.57
CA GLY A 64 -7.22 16.46 11.89
C GLY A 64 -6.67 15.08 12.30
N ILE A 65 -7.13 14.58 13.45
CA ILE A 65 -6.81 13.21 13.87
C ILE A 65 -7.82 12.27 13.21
N ASP A 66 -7.47 11.70 12.08
CA ASP A 66 -8.25 10.61 11.50
C ASP A 66 -7.90 9.31 12.24
N LEU A 67 -8.66 9.06 13.31
CA LEU A 67 -8.49 7.85 14.14
C LEU A 67 -8.75 6.58 13.34
N THR A 68 -9.63 6.63 12.34
CA THR A 68 -9.97 5.46 11.53
C THR A 68 -8.79 5.04 10.65
N ALA A 69 -8.11 5.99 10.03
CA ALA A 69 -6.90 5.74 9.24
C ALA A 69 -5.72 5.26 10.11
N ILE A 70 -5.58 5.81 11.34
CA ILE A 70 -4.53 5.38 12.28
C ILE A 70 -4.81 3.98 12.81
N LEU A 71 -6.07 3.64 13.10
CA LEU A 71 -6.43 2.34 13.66
C LEU A 71 -6.49 1.22 12.61
N SER A 72 -6.75 1.54 11.36
CA SER A 72 -6.82 0.56 10.26
C SER A 72 -5.44 0.03 9.85
N ASP A 73 -4.39 0.85 9.91
CA ASP A 73 -3.02 0.43 9.60
C ASP A 73 -2.24 0.15 10.89
N ARG A 74 -2.12 -1.13 11.22
CA ARG A 74 -1.42 -1.58 12.45
C ARG A 74 0.06 -1.18 12.44
N ALA A 75 0.74 -1.24 11.29
CA ALA A 75 2.14 -0.85 11.20
C ALA A 75 2.33 0.64 11.49
N TYR A 76 1.46 1.48 10.93
CA TYR A 76 1.46 2.92 11.17
C TYR A 76 1.10 3.25 12.63
N LEU A 77 0.06 2.61 13.17
CA LEU A 77 -0.35 2.76 14.56
C LEU A 77 0.81 2.51 15.54
N PHE A 78 1.49 1.38 15.40
CA PHE A 78 2.60 1.04 16.28
C PHE A 78 3.84 1.92 16.04
N ALA A 79 4.10 2.36 14.79
CA ALA A 79 5.17 3.29 14.49
C ALA A 79 4.95 4.66 15.16
N VAL A 80 3.74 5.21 15.06
CA VAL A 80 3.35 6.46 15.74
C VAL A 80 3.39 6.29 17.26
N SER A 81 2.90 5.16 17.78
CA SER A 81 2.94 4.87 19.21
C SER A 81 4.36 4.81 19.76
N ALA A 82 5.32 4.24 19.01
CA ALA A 82 6.73 4.24 19.40
C ALA A 82 7.29 5.66 19.53
N ILE A 83 6.96 6.54 18.58
CA ILE A 83 7.39 7.97 18.61
C ILE A 83 6.76 8.70 19.77
N LEU A 84 5.45 8.56 19.99
CA LEU A 84 4.73 9.22 21.08
C LEU A 84 5.23 8.75 22.44
N CYS A 85 5.48 7.45 22.62
CA CYS A 85 6.06 6.92 23.84
C CYS A 85 7.44 7.53 24.12
N ALA A 86 8.31 7.62 23.11
CA ALA A 86 9.63 8.22 23.26
C ALA A 86 9.55 9.71 23.70
N VAL A 87 8.59 10.45 23.16
CA VAL A 87 8.37 11.87 23.53
C VAL A 87 7.79 12.00 24.93
N ILE A 88 6.66 11.33 25.20
CA ILE A 88 5.92 11.46 26.47
C ILE A 88 6.76 11.00 27.65
N PHE A 89 7.36 9.82 27.56
CA PHE A 89 8.20 9.31 28.64
C PHE A 89 9.51 10.09 28.77
N GLY A 90 10.06 10.61 27.65
CA GLY A 90 11.22 11.51 27.69
C GLY A 90 10.93 12.81 28.42
N ILE A 91 9.79 13.44 28.18
CA ILE A 91 9.33 14.63 28.91
C ILE A 91 9.12 14.31 30.39
N ALA A 92 8.39 13.23 30.69
CA ALA A 92 8.14 12.82 32.07
C ALA A 92 9.44 12.58 32.85
N GLU A 93 10.43 11.94 32.21
CA GLU A 93 11.75 11.72 32.80
C GLU A 93 12.49 13.01 33.12
N ILE A 94 12.42 14.01 32.23
CA ILE A 94 13.03 15.32 32.48
C ILE A 94 12.35 16.02 33.64
N ILE A 95 11.02 16.11 33.64
CA ILE A 95 10.24 16.71 34.71
C ILE A 95 10.57 16.03 36.04
N CYS A 96 10.53 14.73 36.14
CA CYS A 96 10.89 13.97 37.35
C CYS A 96 12.32 14.26 37.81
N SER A 97 13.24 14.56 36.89
CA SER A 97 14.63 14.84 37.24
C SER A 97 14.81 16.12 38.06
N PHE A 98 13.95 17.11 37.89
CA PHE A 98 14.01 18.37 38.64
C PHE A 98 13.50 18.20 40.08
N PHE A 99 12.63 17.22 40.34
CA PHE A 99 12.02 17.01 41.65
C PHE A 99 12.71 15.95 42.52
N THR A 100 13.81 15.35 42.06
CA THR A 100 14.48 14.26 42.79
C THR A 100 15.74 14.71 43.52
N SER A 101 15.89 14.26 44.79
CA SER A 101 17.15 14.46 45.54
C SER A 101 18.25 13.55 45.01
N ALA A 102 19.51 13.98 45.11
CA ALA A 102 20.67 13.28 44.55
C ALA A 102 20.84 11.82 45.04
N LYS A 103 20.36 11.46 46.25
CA LYS A 103 20.46 10.09 46.77
C LYS A 103 19.38 9.13 46.28
N SER A 104 18.18 9.59 45.99
CA SER A 104 17.08 8.75 45.48
C SER A 104 16.96 8.78 43.96
N GLY A 105 17.65 9.72 43.30
CA GLY A 105 17.55 9.99 41.86
C GLY A 105 17.97 8.81 40.98
N TYR A 106 19.04 8.08 41.32
CA TYR A 106 19.59 7.03 40.48
C TYR A 106 18.60 5.88 40.20
N LYS A 107 17.92 5.35 41.24
CA LYS A 107 16.97 4.27 41.06
C LYS A 107 15.75 4.68 40.20
N ARG A 108 15.24 5.90 40.44
CA ARG A 108 14.13 6.45 39.66
C ARG A 108 14.53 6.75 38.23
N ASP A 109 15.72 7.29 38.03
CA ASP A 109 16.27 7.56 36.70
C ASP A 109 16.44 6.29 35.86
N ILE A 110 16.96 5.23 36.47
CA ILE A 110 17.08 3.93 35.79
C ILE A 110 15.70 3.33 35.47
N ILE A 111 14.76 3.42 36.39
CA ILE A 111 13.40 2.90 36.13
C ILE A 111 12.75 3.69 34.99
N ALA A 112 12.77 5.03 35.04
CA ALA A 112 12.18 5.88 33.99
C ALA A 112 12.84 5.64 32.63
N PHE A 113 14.16 5.56 32.60
CA PHE A 113 14.89 5.20 31.37
C PHE A 113 14.52 3.81 30.86
N SER A 114 14.48 2.79 31.72
CA SER A 114 14.15 1.43 31.34
C SER A 114 12.74 1.30 30.79
N VAL A 115 11.78 2.02 31.38
CA VAL A 115 10.41 2.08 30.89
C VAL A 115 10.36 2.73 29.52
N ASN A 116 10.94 3.93 29.36
CA ASN A 116 10.96 4.64 28.07
C ASN A 116 11.61 3.78 26.97
N PHE A 117 12.82 3.29 27.24
CA PHE A 117 13.55 2.45 26.30
C PHE A 117 12.79 1.16 25.97
N GLY A 118 12.31 0.46 27.00
CA GLY A 118 11.61 -0.83 26.83
C GLY A 118 10.30 -0.68 26.04
N VAL A 119 9.48 0.34 26.34
CA VAL A 119 8.24 0.60 25.62
C VAL A 119 8.51 1.02 24.17
N THR A 120 9.49 1.92 23.95
CA THR A 120 9.88 2.33 22.60
C THR A 120 10.34 1.14 21.76
N VAL A 121 11.15 0.26 22.34
CA VAL A 121 11.61 -0.96 21.67
C VAL A 121 10.44 -1.91 21.40
N LEU A 122 9.57 -2.15 22.38
CA LEU A 122 8.40 -3.03 22.21
C LEU A 122 7.49 -2.55 21.07
N MET A 123 7.15 -1.25 21.07
CA MET A 123 6.32 -0.68 20.01
C MET A 123 7.02 -0.73 18.64
N SER A 124 8.36 -0.59 18.62
CA SER A 124 9.14 -0.73 17.39
C SER A 124 9.11 -2.15 16.85
N PHE A 125 9.19 -3.18 17.72
CA PHE A 125 9.03 -4.57 17.32
C PHE A 125 7.63 -4.85 16.78
N CYS A 126 6.60 -4.33 17.42
CA CYS A 126 5.23 -4.45 16.92
C CYS A 126 5.09 -3.79 15.55
N ALA A 127 5.60 -2.57 15.38
CA ALA A 127 5.57 -1.87 14.09
C ALA A 127 6.23 -2.69 12.98
N VAL A 128 7.44 -3.24 13.25
CA VAL A 128 8.16 -4.10 12.30
C VAL A 128 7.41 -5.40 12.04
N GLY A 129 6.83 -6.02 13.07
CA GLY A 129 6.02 -7.23 12.95
C GLY A 129 4.78 -7.05 12.08
N PHE A 130 4.25 -5.83 12.00
CA PHE A 130 3.14 -5.46 11.11
C PHE A 130 3.57 -4.82 9.79
N GLY A 131 4.87 -4.88 9.43
CA GLY A 131 5.37 -4.49 8.13
C GLY A 131 6.06 -3.11 8.04
N ALA A 132 6.20 -2.36 9.15
CA ALA A 132 6.98 -1.13 9.14
C ALA A 132 8.47 -1.39 8.90
N ARG A 133 9.12 -0.49 8.14
CA ARG A 133 10.57 -0.52 7.92
C ARG A 133 11.27 0.46 8.83
N VAL A 134 12.35 0.02 9.47
CA VAL A 134 13.19 0.89 10.29
C VAL A 134 13.97 1.86 9.40
N LYS A 135 14.01 3.13 9.80
CA LYS A 135 14.78 4.21 9.18
C LYS A 135 15.86 4.74 10.16
N ALA A 136 16.74 5.57 9.62
CA ALA A 136 17.89 6.11 10.36
C ALA A 136 17.51 6.80 11.69
N GLY A 137 16.36 7.46 11.75
CA GLY A 137 15.86 8.11 12.95
C GLY A 137 15.71 7.18 14.14
N LEU A 138 15.16 5.97 13.97
CA LEU A 138 15.05 5.00 15.05
C LEU A 138 16.42 4.51 15.54
N ILE A 139 17.33 4.20 14.61
CA ILE A 139 18.69 3.75 14.94
C ILE A 139 19.41 4.81 15.77
N LEU A 140 19.35 6.06 15.33
CA LEU A 140 19.96 7.18 16.05
C LEU A 140 19.32 7.43 17.42
N THR A 141 17.99 7.31 17.53
CA THR A 141 17.27 7.41 18.81
C THR A 141 17.75 6.35 19.80
N LEU A 142 17.84 5.08 19.36
CA LEU A 142 18.33 3.99 20.21
C LEU A 142 19.81 4.17 20.60
N LEU A 143 20.65 4.69 19.69
CA LEU A 143 22.05 5.03 20.00
C LEU A 143 22.15 6.14 21.03
N ILE A 144 21.34 7.20 20.94
CA ILE A 144 21.30 8.28 21.93
C ILE A 144 20.87 7.73 23.29
N TYR A 145 19.86 6.86 23.34
CA TYR A 145 19.45 6.21 24.60
C TYR A 145 20.56 5.36 25.17
N PHE A 146 21.31 4.64 24.35
CA PHE A 146 22.45 3.82 24.78
C PHE A 146 23.59 4.68 25.34
N ILE A 147 23.98 5.74 24.64
CA ILE A 147 25.01 6.69 25.12
C ILE A 147 24.58 7.32 26.44
N ARG A 148 23.32 7.72 26.55
CA ARG A 148 22.77 8.28 27.78
C ARG A 148 22.81 7.29 28.93
N PHE A 149 22.51 6.01 28.70
CA PHE A 149 22.62 4.95 29.72
C PHE A 149 24.06 4.82 30.23
N ILE A 150 25.05 4.84 29.34
CA ILE A 150 26.47 4.82 29.74
C ILE A 150 26.85 6.03 30.60
N LEU A 151 26.49 7.24 30.14
CA LEU A 151 26.78 8.48 30.85
C LEU A 151 26.12 8.52 32.24
N GLN A 152 24.87 8.05 32.32
CA GLN A 152 24.13 7.98 33.58
C GLN A 152 24.82 7.06 34.60
N ASN A 153 25.31 5.92 34.18
CA ASN A 153 26.04 5.01 35.07
C ASN A 153 27.40 5.60 35.48
N ALA A 154 28.10 6.27 34.57
CA ALA A 154 29.37 6.92 34.87
C ALA A 154 29.23 8.06 35.90
N VAL A 155 28.23 8.91 35.76
CA VAL A 155 27.97 10.03 36.67
C VAL A 155 27.61 9.57 38.08
N HIS A 156 26.86 8.48 38.20
CA HIS A 156 26.50 7.92 39.51
C HIS A 156 27.59 7.03 40.13
N LYS A 157 28.80 7.02 39.57
CA LYS A 157 29.95 6.20 40.04
C LYS A 157 29.61 4.70 40.20
N LYS A 158 28.61 4.23 39.51
CA LYS A 158 28.25 2.84 39.43
C LYS A 158 28.85 2.34 38.14
N GLY A 159 29.79 1.40 38.19
CA GLY A 159 30.38 0.83 36.98
C GLY A 159 29.35 0.38 35.99
N VAL A 160 29.63 0.56 34.70
CA VAL A 160 28.73 0.09 33.63
C VAL A 160 28.52 -1.39 33.84
N ASN A 161 27.29 -1.79 34.15
CA ASN A 161 26.97 -3.20 34.29
C ASN A 161 27.02 -3.84 32.89
N THR A 162 28.06 -4.59 32.64
CA THR A 162 28.34 -5.26 31.35
C THR A 162 27.14 -6.07 30.88
N TYR A 163 26.45 -6.75 31.83
CA TYR A 163 25.23 -7.50 31.49
C TYR A 163 24.14 -6.64 30.88
N ASN A 164 23.76 -5.54 31.52
CA ASN A 164 22.71 -4.64 31.01
C ASN A 164 23.12 -3.97 29.69
N THR A 165 24.41 -3.69 29.51
CA THR A 165 24.95 -3.14 28.26
C THR A 165 24.82 -4.16 27.12
N VAL A 166 25.20 -5.41 27.36
CA VAL A 166 25.09 -6.48 26.38
C VAL A 166 23.62 -6.73 26.01
N VAL A 167 22.73 -6.79 27.01
CA VAL A 167 21.29 -6.95 26.75
C VAL A 167 20.73 -5.81 25.90
N ALA A 168 21.06 -4.55 26.19
CA ALA A 168 20.63 -3.42 25.39
C ALA A 168 21.13 -3.49 23.94
N LEU A 169 22.40 -3.88 23.75
CA LEU A 169 22.97 -4.07 22.40
C LEU A 169 22.29 -5.22 21.63
N ILE A 170 21.98 -6.33 22.31
CA ILE A 170 21.25 -7.45 21.71
C ILE A 170 19.86 -6.99 21.26
N ILE A 171 19.14 -6.23 22.09
CA ILE A 171 17.81 -5.72 21.75
C ILE A 171 17.87 -4.76 20.54
N VAL A 172 18.82 -3.81 20.54
CA VAL A 172 19.03 -2.90 19.40
C VAL A 172 19.38 -3.67 18.13
N GLY A 173 20.28 -4.64 18.24
CA GLY A 173 20.65 -5.52 17.14
C GLY A 173 19.46 -6.34 16.61
N ALA A 174 18.61 -6.85 17.50
CA ALA A 174 17.42 -7.60 17.13
C ALA A 174 16.38 -6.72 16.39
N VAL A 175 16.16 -5.46 16.82
CA VAL A 175 15.28 -4.51 16.11
C VAL A 175 15.82 -4.22 14.70
N ILE A 176 17.12 -3.96 14.58
CA ILE A 176 17.76 -3.73 13.27
C ILE A 176 17.68 -4.99 12.40
N ALA A 177 18.01 -6.15 12.94
CA ALA A 177 17.98 -7.40 12.22
C ALA A 177 16.55 -7.75 11.76
N SER A 178 15.54 -7.63 12.64
CA SER A 178 14.14 -7.89 12.28
C SER A 178 13.69 -7.01 11.12
N SER A 179 14.11 -5.73 11.07
CA SER A 179 13.78 -4.83 9.96
C SER A 179 14.44 -5.26 8.63
N CYS A 180 15.59 -5.93 8.70
CA CYS A 180 16.28 -6.45 7.51
C CYS A 180 15.66 -7.78 7.01
N PHE A 181 15.11 -8.58 7.93
CA PHE A 181 14.55 -9.90 7.60
C PHE A 181 13.08 -9.86 7.16
N VAL A 182 12.26 -8.99 7.76
CA VAL A 182 10.82 -8.94 7.50
C VAL A 182 10.50 -8.31 6.14
N TYR A 183 11.43 -7.56 5.55
CA TYR A 183 11.21 -6.94 4.27
C TYR A 183 12.38 -7.11 3.30
N ARG A 184 12.58 -8.29 2.80
CA ARG A 184 12.93 -8.42 1.39
C ARG A 184 11.60 -8.39 0.63
N SER A 185 11.18 -7.21 0.18
CA SER A 185 10.35 -7.18 -1.02
C SER A 185 11.01 -8.13 -1.99
N PRO A 186 10.33 -9.16 -2.52
CA PRO A 186 10.90 -9.88 -3.63
C PRO A 186 11.38 -8.78 -4.59
N LYS A 187 12.60 -8.85 -5.07
CA LYS A 187 13.03 -8.04 -6.21
C LYS A 187 12.12 -8.51 -7.33
N VAL A 188 11.02 -7.82 -7.49
CA VAL A 188 10.15 -8.05 -8.64
C VAL A 188 10.98 -7.54 -9.81
N THR A 189 11.56 -8.45 -10.55
CA THR A 189 12.27 -8.15 -11.77
C THR A 189 11.18 -7.82 -12.77
N TYR A 190 11.01 -6.53 -13.07
CA TYR A 190 10.15 -6.09 -14.15
C TYR A 190 10.62 -6.76 -15.43
N THR A 191 9.71 -7.47 -16.06
CA THR A 191 9.88 -7.98 -17.40
C THR A 191 8.94 -7.15 -18.27
N PRO A 192 9.44 -6.28 -19.15
CA PRO A 192 8.56 -5.55 -20.06
C PRO A 192 7.78 -6.54 -20.90
N PRO A 193 6.54 -6.19 -21.30
CA PRO A 193 5.81 -7.00 -22.27
C PRO A 193 6.72 -7.26 -23.46
N LYS A 194 6.88 -8.51 -23.82
CA LYS A 194 7.49 -8.82 -25.11
C LYS A 194 6.46 -8.33 -26.12
N ASN A 195 6.83 -7.42 -27.01
CA ASN A 195 6.04 -7.17 -28.20
C ASN A 195 6.11 -8.45 -29.07
N ALA A 196 5.42 -9.49 -28.59
CA ALA A 196 5.20 -10.70 -29.37
C ALA A 196 4.37 -10.29 -30.58
N ASP A 197 4.60 -10.91 -31.74
CA ASP A 197 3.67 -10.83 -32.85
C ASP A 197 2.32 -11.33 -32.39
N CYS A 198 1.45 -10.42 -32.02
CA CYS A 198 0.08 -10.68 -31.59
C CYS A 198 -0.88 -9.83 -32.44
N ASP A 199 -2.07 -10.37 -32.67
CA ASP A 199 -3.10 -9.67 -33.45
C ASP A 199 -3.62 -8.45 -32.70
N ILE A 200 -3.81 -8.60 -31.39
CA ILE A 200 -4.16 -7.50 -30.46
C ILE A 200 -3.46 -7.66 -29.12
N SER A 201 -3.30 -6.54 -28.42
CA SER A 201 -2.84 -6.50 -27.04
C SER A 201 -3.88 -5.84 -26.12
N ALA A 202 -4.09 -6.44 -24.95
CA ALA A 202 -5.02 -5.96 -23.95
C ALA A 202 -4.35 -5.73 -22.61
N VAL A 203 -4.86 -4.74 -21.86
CA VAL A 203 -4.47 -4.46 -20.47
C VAL A 203 -5.72 -4.41 -19.60
N THR A 204 -5.64 -4.98 -18.40
CA THR A 204 -6.53 -4.67 -17.27
C THR A 204 -5.75 -3.96 -16.19
N PHE A 205 -6.34 -2.92 -15.56
CA PHE A 205 -5.67 -2.19 -14.51
C PHE A 205 -6.67 -1.52 -13.54
N ASN A 206 -6.79 -2.02 -12.33
CA ASN A 206 -7.45 -1.26 -11.27
C ASN A 206 -6.54 -0.09 -10.88
N VAL A 207 -6.97 1.14 -11.15
CA VAL A 207 -6.14 2.35 -11.00
C VAL A 207 -6.32 3.06 -9.66
N ALA A 208 -7.28 2.64 -8.83
CA ALA A 208 -7.56 3.23 -7.52
C ALA A 208 -7.58 4.76 -7.54
N ALA A 209 -8.25 5.38 -8.54
CA ALA A 209 -8.13 6.81 -8.82
C ALA A 209 -8.57 7.71 -7.67
N ALA A 210 -9.58 7.28 -6.88
CA ALA A 210 -10.09 8.02 -5.73
C ALA A 210 -9.16 7.97 -4.50
N PHE A 211 -8.33 6.92 -4.41
CA PHE A 211 -7.41 6.73 -3.31
C PHE A 211 -6.05 7.34 -3.63
N GLY A 212 -5.33 7.91 -2.69
CA GLY A 212 -3.94 8.22 -2.94
C GLY A 212 -3.36 9.47 -2.32
N GLU A 213 -4.12 10.49 -2.03
CA GLU A 213 -3.56 11.65 -1.32
C GLU A 213 -3.21 11.32 0.14
N LYS A 214 -3.77 10.22 0.68
CA LYS A 214 -3.62 9.84 2.09
C LYS A 214 -2.56 8.77 2.35
N LEU A 215 -2.16 7.96 1.37
CA LEU A 215 -1.42 6.73 1.66
C LEU A 215 0.09 6.80 1.42
N ASP A 216 0.58 7.38 0.32
CA ASP A 216 2.02 7.37 0.00
C ASP A 216 2.65 8.76 -0.17
N GLY A 217 1.85 9.82 0.02
CA GLY A 217 2.29 11.19 -0.23
C GLY A 217 2.36 11.54 -1.74
N THR A 218 1.98 10.60 -2.61
CA THR A 218 1.86 10.83 -4.04
C THR A 218 0.44 11.25 -4.36
N SER A 219 0.28 12.38 -5.01
CA SER A 219 -1.06 12.85 -5.39
C SER A 219 -1.69 11.91 -6.43
N SER A 220 -3.02 11.84 -6.42
CA SER A 220 -3.78 11.13 -7.46
C SER A 220 -3.42 11.64 -8.87
N ALA A 221 -3.12 12.94 -9.01
CA ALA A 221 -2.71 13.54 -10.28
C ALA A 221 -1.35 13.00 -10.78
N GLU A 222 -0.35 12.84 -9.90
CA GLU A 222 0.95 12.25 -10.26
C GLU A 222 0.80 10.76 -10.64
N ARG A 223 -0.06 10.01 -9.95
CA ARG A 223 -0.33 8.62 -10.31
C ARG A 223 -1.00 8.50 -11.69
N CYS A 224 -1.90 9.43 -12.01
CA CYS A 224 -2.50 9.53 -13.35
C CYS A 224 -1.43 9.77 -14.43
N ASP A 225 -0.46 10.66 -14.17
CA ASP A 225 0.65 10.90 -15.10
C ASP A 225 1.55 9.67 -15.27
N ARG A 226 1.81 8.93 -14.20
CA ARG A 226 2.55 7.66 -14.25
C ARG A 226 1.80 6.62 -15.08
N PHE A 227 0.49 6.48 -14.88
CA PHE A 227 -0.36 5.59 -15.68
C PHE A 227 -0.28 5.94 -17.17
N ALA A 228 -0.49 7.23 -17.51
CA ALA A 228 -0.43 7.70 -18.89
C ALA A 228 0.95 7.44 -19.53
N SER A 229 2.02 7.75 -18.80
CA SER A 229 3.40 7.52 -19.27
C SER A 229 3.64 6.03 -19.52
N TYR A 230 3.16 5.18 -18.62
CA TYR A 230 3.31 3.74 -18.74
C TYR A 230 2.54 3.18 -19.94
N MET A 231 1.27 3.51 -20.08
CA MET A 231 0.45 3.09 -21.23
C MET A 231 1.02 3.60 -22.55
N ASN A 232 1.48 4.85 -22.61
CA ASN A 232 2.14 5.40 -23.81
C ASN A 232 3.45 4.69 -24.14
N SER A 233 4.15 4.12 -23.18
CA SER A 233 5.40 3.37 -23.41
C SER A 233 5.17 1.97 -23.96
N ILE A 234 4.17 1.24 -23.47
CA ILE A 234 3.86 -0.14 -23.89
C ILE A 234 2.83 -0.20 -25.01
N LYS A 235 2.07 0.88 -25.24
CA LYS A 235 1.10 1.07 -26.33
C LYS A 235 0.16 -0.12 -26.54
N PRO A 236 -0.60 -0.55 -25.51
CA PRO A 236 -1.56 -1.63 -25.69
C PRO A 236 -2.69 -1.19 -26.64
N ASP A 237 -3.29 -2.13 -27.32
CA ASP A 237 -4.39 -1.85 -28.25
C ASP A 237 -5.68 -1.48 -27.54
N ILE A 238 -5.99 -2.16 -26.44
CA ILE A 238 -7.20 -1.95 -25.66
C ILE A 238 -6.85 -1.99 -24.16
N ILE A 239 -7.46 -1.11 -23.37
CA ILE A 239 -7.23 -1.02 -21.93
C ILE A 239 -8.57 -1.02 -21.21
N GLY A 240 -8.78 -1.95 -20.28
CA GLY A 240 -9.85 -1.91 -19.30
C GLY A 240 -9.32 -1.40 -17.97
N THR A 241 -9.95 -0.38 -17.40
CA THR A 241 -9.58 0.16 -16.10
C THR A 241 -10.72 0.02 -15.09
N GLN A 242 -10.39 -0.28 -13.83
CA GLN A 242 -11.34 -0.30 -12.73
C GLN A 242 -11.00 0.84 -11.76
N GLU A 243 -11.97 1.27 -10.96
CA GLU A 243 -11.85 2.41 -10.03
C GLU A 243 -11.38 3.71 -10.69
N MET A 244 -11.64 3.89 -11.97
CA MET A 244 -11.42 5.14 -12.68
C MET A 244 -12.39 6.21 -12.17
N ASN A 245 -11.99 7.47 -12.13
CA ASN A 245 -12.88 8.59 -11.87
C ASN A 245 -12.89 9.62 -13.02
N SER A 246 -13.82 10.56 -12.97
CA SER A 246 -13.96 11.57 -14.02
C SER A 246 -12.75 12.51 -14.13
N ILE A 247 -12.02 12.74 -13.03
CA ILE A 247 -10.82 13.60 -13.03
C ILE A 247 -9.70 12.93 -13.84
N TRP A 248 -9.45 11.64 -13.60
CA TRP A 248 -8.47 10.87 -14.37
C TRP A 248 -8.90 10.73 -15.83
N LEU A 249 -10.17 10.40 -16.06
CA LEU A 249 -10.67 10.21 -17.42
C LEU A 249 -10.48 11.49 -18.28
N GLU A 250 -10.78 12.67 -17.73
CA GLU A 250 -10.56 13.94 -18.44
C GLU A 250 -9.07 14.22 -18.67
N LYS A 251 -8.22 13.97 -17.68
CA LYS A 251 -6.78 14.16 -17.83
C LYS A 251 -6.19 13.22 -18.88
N LEU A 252 -6.62 11.96 -18.90
CA LEU A 252 -6.13 10.95 -19.83
C LEU A 252 -6.53 11.23 -21.28
N LYS A 253 -7.64 11.93 -21.56
CA LYS A 253 -7.97 12.39 -22.91
C LYS A 253 -6.87 13.25 -23.53
N SER A 254 -6.18 14.06 -22.73
CA SER A 254 -5.10 14.92 -23.19
C SER A 254 -3.72 14.26 -23.17
N THR A 255 -3.47 13.36 -22.20
CA THR A 255 -2.17 12.72 -22.00
C THR A 255 -2.01 11.41 -22.78
N MET A 256 -3.12 10.83 -23.27
CA MET A 256 -3.15 9.63 -24.12
C MET A 256 -3.91 9.93 -25.44
N PRO A 257 -3.42 10.84 -26.28
CA PRO A 257 -4.14 11.36 -27.46
C PRO A 257 -4.39 10.30 -28.53
N ASP A 258 -3.68 9.18 -28.53
CA ASP A 258 -3.86 8.08 -29.49
C ASP A 258 -5.04 7.15 -29.14
N TYR A 259 -5.66 7.37 -27.97
CA TYR A 259 -6.78 6.56 -27.49
C TYR A 259 -8.08 7.34 -27.50
N GLU A 260 -9.15 6.68 -27.96
CA GLU A 260 -10.52 7.01 -27.61
C GLU A 260 -10.93 6.24 -26.35
N ASN A 261 -11.98 6.68 -25.68
CA ASN A 261 -12.43 6.07 -24.43
C ASN A 261 -13.95 6.09 -24.26
N TYR A 262 -14.40 5.27 -23.33
CA TYR A 262 -15.75 5.22 -22.83
C TYR A 262 -15.76 4.83 -21.37
N GLY A 263 -16.58 5.50 -20.56
CA GLY A 263 -16.79 5.19 -19.15
C GLY A 263 -18.02 5.88 -18.62
N VAL A 264 -18.78 5.18 -17.80
CA VAL A 264 -19.98 5.67 -17.11
C VAL A 264 -19.78 5.45 -15.61
N LYS A 265 -20.19 6.40 -14.80
CA LYS A 265 -20.18 6.30 -13.34
C LYS A 265 -21.08 5.17 -12.88
N ARG A 266 -20.62 4.37 -11.92
CA ARG A 266 -21.40 3.25 -11.39
C ARG A 266 -22.63 3.67 -10.58
N GLY A 267 -22.65 4.91 -10.04
CA GLY A 267 -23.76 5.46 -9.25
C GLY A 267 -23.61 5.26 -7.74
N GLY A 268 -24.61 5.73 -6.99
CA GLY A 268 -24.71 5.51 -5.55
C GLY A 268 -23.89 6.45 -4.67
N ASP A 269 -22.99 7.23 -5.21
CA ASP A 269 -22.13 8.13 -4.44
C ASP A 269 -22.71 9.56 -4.40
N SER A 270 -22.64 10.20 -3.25
CA SER A 270 -23.10 11.56 -3.03
C SER A 270 -22.25 12.61 -3.76
N GLU A 271 -20.98 12.27 -4.07
CA GLU A 271 -20.06 13.16 -4.76
C GLU A 271 -19.82 12.72 -6.20
N GLU A 272 -20.38 13.47 -7.12
CA GLU A 272 -20.32 13.21 -8.56
C GLU A 272 -18.89 13.05 -9.12
N LYS A 273 -17.92 13.74 -8.53
CA LYS A 273 -16.51 13.72 -8.97
C LYS A 273 -15.75 12.43 -8.60
N ASN A 274 -16.21 11.72 -7.57
CA ASN A 274 -15.53 10.55 -7.03
C ASN A 274 -16.21 9.22 -7.40
N SER A 275 -17.36 9.27 -8.09
CA SER A 275 -18.03 8.06 -8.53
C SER A 275 -17.17 7.27 -9.50
N GLU A 276 -16.88 6.02 -9.15
CA GLU A 276 -16.00 5.14 -9.91
C GLU A 276 -16.64 4.69 -11.24
N MET A 277 -15.76 4.35 -12.18
CA MET A 277 -16.11 3.83 -13.51
C MET A 277 -15.23 2.63 -13.84
N ASN A 278 -15.74 1.75 -14.69
CA ASN A 278 -14.94 0.77 -15.41
C ASN A 278 -14.70 1.30 -16.82
N ALA A 279 -13.72 2.21 -16.98
CA ALA A 279 -13.48 2.84 -18.26
C ALA A 279 -12.71 1.94 -19.22
N VAL A 280 -13.00 2.07 -20.50
CA VAL A 280 -12.31 1.37 -21.59
C VAL A 280 -11.64 2.37 -22.49
N PHE A 281 -10.40 2.08 -22.89
CA PHE A 281 -9.66 2.87 -23.88
C PHE A 281 -9.25 1.96 -25.03
N TRP A 282 -9.27 2.49 -26.27
CA TRP A 282 -8.84 1.75 -27.45
C TRP A 282 -8.01 2.64 -28.38
N ASN A 283 -7.04 2.05 -29.03
CA ASN A 283 -6.22 2.72 -30.02
C ASN A 283 -7.09 3.14 -31.23
N LYS A 284 -7.34 4.44 -31.37
CA LYS A 284 -8.23 5.00 -32.41
C LYS A 284 -7.68 4.86 -33.83
N THR A 285 -6.36 4.58 -33.99
CA THR A 285 -5.80 4.35 -35.33
C THR A 285 -6.14 2.96 -35.84
N LYS A 286 -6.23 1.95 -34.94
CA LYS A 286 -6.53 0.57 -35.27
C LYS A 286 -8.04 0.28 -35.25
N PHE A 287 -8.79 0.93 -34.36
CA PHE A 287 -10.18 0.59 -34.09
C PHE A 287 -11.11 1.79 -34.20
N SER A 288 -12.39 1.51 -34.44
CA SER A 288 -13.51 2.45 -34.26
C SER A 288 -14.65 1.75 -33.51
N ALA A 289 -15.24 2.46 -32.54
CA ALA A 289 -16.34 1.90 -31.77
C ALA A 289 -17.62 1.80 -32.63
N VAL A 290 -18.20 0.60 -32.71
CA VAL A 290 -19.49 0.31 -33.34
C VAL A 290 -20.62 0.44 -32.33
N GLU A 291 -20.39 -0.11 -31.13
CA GLU A 291 -21.31 -0.02 -30.00
C GLU A 291 -20.50 0.15 -28.72
N LYS A 292 -21.07 0.90 -27.77
CA LYS A 292 -20.52 1.03 -26.42
C LYS A 292 -21.65 1.28 -25.44
N ASN A 293 -21.64 0.60 -24.30
CA ASN A 293 -22.61 0.78 -23.25
C ASN A 293 -22.06 0.27 -21.91
N THR A 294 -22.79 0.54 -20.85
CA THR A 294 -22.52 0.06 -19.48
C THR A 294 -23.79 -0.59 -18.95
N ILE A 295 -23.63 -1.74 -18.30
CA ILE A 295 -24.70 -2.44 -17.60
C ILE A 295 -24.37 -2.54 -16.11
N TRP A 296 -25.40 -2.53 -15.26
CA TRP A 296 -25.28 -2.75 -13.82
C TRP A 296 -25.37 -4.24 -13.53
N LEU A 297 -24.53 -4.70 -12.60
CA LEU A 297 -24.48 -6.11 -12.17
C LEU A 297 -25.57 -6.38 -11.13
N SER A 298 -26.82 -6.27 -11.58
CA SER A 298 -28.05 -6.38 -10.78
C SER A 298 -29.15 -7.07 -11.57
N GLU A 299 -30.31 -7.24 -10.97
CA GLU A 299 -31.52 -7.78 -11.63
C GLU A 299 -32.07 -6.83 -12.72
N THR A 300 -31.65 -5.58 -12.74
CA THR A 300 -32.05 -4.58 -13.75
C THR A 300 -30.83 -3.99 -14.42
N PRO A 301 -30.13 -4.75 -15.30
CA PRO A 301 -28.84 -4.34 -15.86
C PRO A 301 -28.86 -3.00 -16.65
N ASP A 302 -29.99 -2.62 -17.20
CA ASP A 302 -30.15 -1.41 -18.01
C ASP A 302 -30.40 -0.15 -17.18
N LYS A 303 -30.43 -0.26 -15.85
CA LYS A 303 -30.69 0.85 -14.92
C LYS A 303 -29.65 0.86 -13.80
N GLU A 304 -29.30 2.10 -13.36
CA GLU A 304 -28.52 2.25 -12.15
C GLU A 304 -29.20 1.55 -10.99
N SER A 305 -28.61 0.45 -10.54
CA SER A 305 -29.14 -0.40 -9.49
C SER A 305 -28.04 -1.21 -8.83
N LYS A 306 -28.31 -1.61 -7.59
CA LYS A 306 -27.46 -2.43 -6.77
C LYS A 306 -28.07 -3.83 -6.63
N TYR A 307 -27.28 -4.87 -6.72
CA TYR A 307 -27.76 -6.23 -6.51
C TYR A 307 -28.21 -6.42 -5.07
N THR A 308 -29.40 -6.99 -4.89
CA THR A 308 -29.97 -7.36 -3.60
C THR A 308 -30.35 -8.82 -3.58
N TYR A 309 -30.24 -9.46 -2.43
CA TYR A 309 -30.54 -10.88 -2.29
C TYR A 309 -30.99 -11.21 -0.87
N THR A 310 -31.56 -12.38 -0.70
CA THR A 310 -31.88 -12.94 0.64
C THR A 310 -30.87 -14.04 0.94
N ASP A 311 -30.19 -13.95 2.08
CA ASP A 311 -29.23 -14.96 2.48
C ASP A 311 -29.93 -16.25 2.97
N LYS A 312 -29.12 -17.26 3.28
CA LYS A 312 -29.62 -18.58 3.77
C LYS A 312 -30.37 -18.50 5.11
N ASP A 313 -30.16 -17.43 5.86
CA ASP A 313 -30.78 -17.20 7.16
C ASP A 313 -32.06 -16.34 7.04
N GLY A 314 -32.44 -15.95 5.81
CA GLY A 314 -33.62 -15.14 5.50
C GLY A 314 -33.40 -13.63 5.63
N ASN A 315 -32.17 -13.15 5.82
CA ASN A 315 -31.89 -11.73 5.91
C ASN A 315 -31.81 -11.09 4.52
N HIS A 316 -32.35 -9.88 4.41
CA HIS A 316 -32.18 -9.07 3.21
C HIS A 316 -30.76 -8.50 3.17
N CYS A 317 -30.02 -8.82 2.13
CA CYS A 317 -28.64 -8.42 1.90
C CYS A 317 -28.49 -7.68 0.56
N GLU A 318 -27.41 -6.94 0.43
CA GLU A 318 -27.08 -6.25 -0.81
C GLU A 318 -25.58 -6.34 -1.10
N ALA A 319 -25.19 -6.13 -2.38
CA ALA A 319 -23.80 -6.00 -2.79
C ALA A 319 -23.10 -4.88 -2.01
N GLY A 320 -21.79 -4.94 -1.84
CA GLY A 320 -21.00 -3.91 -1.13
C GLY A 320 -21.15 -2.53 -1.75
N CYS A 321 -21.23 -2.45 -3.08
CA CYS A 321 -21.46 -1.22 -3.82
C CYS A 321 -22.16 -1.49 -5.15
N TYR A 322 -22.48 -0.42 -5.88
CA TYR A 322 -22.92 -0.53 -7.27
C TYR A 322 -21.79 -1.10 -8.11
N ARG A 323 -22.04 -2.17 -8.84
CA ARG A 323 -21.07 -2.83 -9.73
C ARG A 323 -21.57 -2.74 -11.17
N ILE A 324 -20.64 -2.54 -12.09
CA ILE A 324 -20.92 -2.35 -13.51
C ILE A 324 -19.99 -3.16 -14.38
N CYS A 325 -20.44 -3.44 -15.60
CA CYS A 325 -19.60 -3.87 -16.70
C CYS A 325 -19.76 -2.87 -17.86
N SER A 326 -18.67 -2.25 -18.25
CA SER A 326 -18.62 -1.44 -19.48
C SER A 326 -18.16 -2.33 -20.64
N TYR A 327 -18.79 -2.18 -21.80
CA TYR A 327 -18.37 -2.89 -22.99
C TYR A 327 -18.28 -1.98 -24.21
N VAL A 328 -17.43 -2.39 -25.14
CA VAL A 328 -17.28 -1.78 -26.46
C VAL A 328 -17.18 -2.86 -27.52
N VAL A 329 -17.87 -2.66 -28.63
CA VAL A 329 -17.67 -3.44 -29.84
C VAL A 329 -16.84 -2.60 -30.81
N LEU A 330 -15.66 -3.06 -31.13
CA LEU A 330 -14.65 -2.33 -31.90
C LEU A 330 -14.50 -2.94 -33.28
N LEU A 331 -14.69 -2.15 -34.34
CA LEU A 331 -14.34 -2.55 -35.68
C LEU A 331 -12.83 -2.43 -35.87
N ASN A 332 -12.18 -3.55 -36.19
CA ASN A 332 -10.79 -3.57 -36.61
C ASN A 332 -10.68 -3.02 -38.05
N LYS A 333 -10.05 -1.85 -38.18
CA LYS A 333 -9.94 -1.13 -39.46
C LYS A 333 -9.07 -1.88 -40.49
N GLN A 334 -8.25 -2.81 -40.04
CA GLN A 334 -7.35 -3.56 -40.94
C GLN A 334 -8.08 -4.67 -41.68
N ASN A 335 -9.01 -5.39 -41.03
CA ASN A 335 -9.66 -6.58 -41.60
C ASN A 335 -11.19 -6.49 -41.65
N GLY A 336 -11.78 -5.43 -41.08
CA GLY A 336 -13.22 -5.21 -41.12
C GLY A 336 -14.06 -6.13 -40.22
N LYS A 337 -13.42 -6.79 -39.25
CA LYS A 337 -14.10 -7.64 -38.25
C LYS A 337 -14.18 -6.95 -36.90
N ASN A 338 -15.02 -7.45 -36.04
CA ASN A 338 -15.25 -6.92 -34.74
C ASN A 338 -14.36 -7.54 -33.66
N ILE A 339 -14.06 -6.77 -32.62
CA ILE A 339 -13.56 -7.22 -31.32
C ILE A 339 -14.64 -6.88 -30.29
N ILE A 340 -15.11 -7.84 -29.51
CA ILE A 340 -16.02 -7.60 -28.39
C ILE A 340 -15.17 -7.48 -27.13
N PHE A 341 -15.17 -6.31 -26.51
CA PHE A 341 -14.37 -6.04 -25.30
C PHE A 341 -15.29 -5.66 -24.13
N LEU A 342 -15.16 -6.39 -23.01
CA LEU A 342 -15.88 -6.12 -21.76
C LEU A 342 -14.89 -5.81 -20.65
N ASN A 343 -15.28 -4.94 -19.73
CA ASN A 343 -14.46 -4.55 -18.58
C ASN A 343 -15.34 -4.47 -17.33
N THR A 344 -15.02 -5.21 -16.30
CA THR A 344 -15.82 -5.32 -15.07
C THR A 344 -15.01 -5.16 -13.80
N HIS A 345 -15.70 -4.96 -12.69
CA HIS A 345 -15.15 -4.99 -11.33
C HIS A 345 -16.20 -5.65 -10.43
N LEU A 346 -15.94 -6.89 -10.03
CA LEU A 346 -16.87 -7.70 -9.24
C LEU A 346 -16.91 -7.23 -7.78
N ASP A 347 -17.91 -7.70 -7.03
CA ASP A 347 -18.10 -7.27 -5.65
C ASP A 347 -17.06 -7.92 -4.72
N ASN A 348 -16.49 -7.11 -3.82
CA ASN A 348 -15.47 -7.54 -2.86
C ASN A 348 -16.03 -7.86 -1.46
N ALA A 349 -17.29 -7.55 -1.22
CA ALA A 349 -17.93 -7.73 0.09
C ALA A 349 -18.86 -8.95 0.13
N SER A 350 -19.34 -9.42 -1.04
CA SER A 350 -20.29 -10.53 -1.15
C SER A 350 -19.92 -11.43 -2.30
N GLU A 351 -19.52 -12.67 -2.01
CA GLU A 351 -19.28 -13.72 -2.98
C GLU A 351 -20.53 -13.98 -3.85
N GLN A 352 -21.71 -13.98 -3.23
CA GLN A 352 -22.98 -14.15 -3.96
C GLN A 352 -23.23 -13.02 -4.96
N ALA A 353 -22.86 -11.78 -4.61
CA ALA A 353 -22.99 -10.65 -5.53
C ALA A 353 -21.93 -10.71 -6.65
N ALA A 354 -20.73 -11.20 -6.36
CA ALA A 354 -19.69 -11.42 -7.37
C ALA A 354 -20.13 -12.50 -8.39
N ASP A 355 -20.66 -13.64 -7.90
CA ASP A 355 -21.19 -14.74 -8.73
C ASP A 355 -22.36 -14.29 -9.61
N PHE A 356 -23.30 -13.55 -9.03
CA PHE A 356 -24.40 -12.98 -9.79
C PHE A 356 -23.91 -12.02 -10.87
N GLY A 357 -23.00 -11.13 -10.50
CA GLY A 357 -22.37 -10.17 -11.42
C GLY A 357 -21.67 -10.84 -12.59
N ALA A 358 -20.90 -11.90 -12.33
CA ALA A 358 -20.24 -12.69 -13.37
C ALA A 358 -21.26 -13.31 -14.35
N ASN A 359 -22.39 -13.82 -13.84
CA ASN A 359 -23.46 -14.35 -14.70
C ASN A 359 -24.06 -13.24 -15.58
N VAL A 360 -24.30 -12.03 -15.04
CA VAL A 360 -24.81 -10.89 -15.83
C VAL A 360 -23.82 -10.52 -16.94
N VAL A 361 -22.51 -10.49 -16.64
CA VAL A 361 -21.45 -10.22 -17.63
C VAL A 361 -21.46 -11.27 -18.74
N MET A 362 -21.52 -12.57 -18.37
CA MET A 362 -21.51 -13.66 -19.36
C MET A 362 -22.77 -13.70 -20.23
N ASN A 363 -23.93 -13.35 -19.67
CA ASN A 363 -25.16 -13.22 -20.44
C ASN A 363 -25.04 -12.10 -21.46
N LYS A 364 -24.51 -10.92 -21.07
CA LYS A 364 -24.27 -9.81 -22.00
C LYS A 364 -23.26 -10.18 -23.09
N LEU A 365 -22.22 -10.91 -22.74
CA LEU A 365 -21.26 -11.41 -23.72
C LEU A 365 -21.95 -12.31 -24.78
N ASN A 366 -22.83 -13.23 -24.37
CA ASN A 366 -23.55 -14.08 -25.28
C ASN A 366 -24.48 -13.30 -26.21
N GLU A 367 -25.22 -12.32 -25.68
CA GLU A 367 -26.05 -11.39 -26.50
C GLU A 367 -25.21 -10.66 -27.55
N LEU A 368 -24.03 -10.17 -27.17
CA LEU A 368 -23.12 -9.46 -28.09
C LEU A 368 -22.56 -10.40 -29.16
N LYS A 369 -22.21 -11.64 -28.81
CA LYS A 369 -21.76 -12.67 -29.78
C LYS A 369 -22.85 -13.03 -30.79
N GLU A 370 -24.08 -13.14 -30.33
CA GLU A 370 -25.22 -13.40 -31.23
C GLU A 370 -25.47 -12.22 -32.17
N LYS A 371 -25.39 -10.98 -31.66
CA LYS A 371 -25.59 -9.76 -32.44
C LYS A 371 -24.47 -9.51 -33.44
N TYR A 372 -23.22 -9.80 -33.07
CA TYR A 372 -22.02 -9.51 -33.88
C TYR A 372 -21.31 -10.78 -34.32
N ASN A 373 -21.86 -11.48 -35.33
CA ASN A 373 -21.35 -12.76 -35.80
C ASN A 373 -20.03 -12.65 -36.60
N ASN A 374 -19.64 -11.45 -37.06
CA ASN A 374 -18.37 -11.17 -37.73
C ASN A 374 -17.32 -10.65 -36.72
N THR A 375 -16.96 -11.50 -35.78
CA THR A 375 -16.06 -11.13 -34.65
C THR A 375 -14.78 -11.98 -34.72
N ASP A 376 -13.62 -11.34 -34.62
CA ASP A 376 -12.32 -12.00 -34.54
C ASP A 376 -12.12 -12.66 -33.17
N CYS A 377 -12.32 -11.89 -32.09
CA CYS A 377 -12.28 -12.44 -30.74
C CYS A 377 -13.06 -11.60 -29.75
N THR A 378 -13.24 -12.18 -28.59
CA THR A 378 -13.79 -11.57 -27.39
C THR A 378 -12.69 -11.43 -26.36
N VAL A 379 -12.67 -10.30 -25.64
CA VAL A 379 -11.79 -10.07 -24.50
C VAL A 379 -12.62 -9.55 -23.33
N LEU A 380 -12.50 -10.19 -22.19
CA LEU A 380 -13.06 -9.75 -20.92
C LEU A 380 -11.92 -9.43 -19.95
N THR A 381 -11.90 -8.22 -19.43
CA THR A 381 -10.95 -7.75 -18.42
C THR A 381 -11.65 -7.41 -17.13
N GLY A 382 -10.97 -7.51 -16.01
CA GLY A 382 -11.55 -7.05 -14.74
C GLY A 382 -10.74 -7.38 -13.51
N ASP A 383 -11.07 -6.64 -12.45
CA ASP A 383 -10.78 -7.00 -11.08
C ASP A 383 -11.94 -7.86 -10.56
N PHE A 384 -11.64 -9.12 -10.30
CA PHE A 384 -12.64 -10.11 -9.87
C PHE A 384 -12.80 -10.12 -8.34
N ASN A 385 -11.91 -9.47 -7.60
CA ASN A 385 -11.84 -9.51 -6.13
C ASN A 385 -11.77 -10.93 -5.55
N GLU A 386 -11.48 -11.91 -6.37
CA GLU A 386 -11.27 -13.31 -6.00
C GLU A 386 -10.12 -13.91 -6.82
N THR A 387 -9.55 -14.98 -6.28
CA THR A 387 -8.50 -15.74 -6.96
C THR A 387 -9.10 -16.76 -7.94
N GLN A 388 -8.24 -17.55 -8.59
CA GLN A 388 -8.64 -18.63 -9.51
C GLN A 388 -9.48 -19.74 -8.82
N ASP A 389 -9.56 -19.76 -7.51
CA ASP A 389 -10.40 -20.71 -6.76
C ASP A 389 -11.85 -20.22 -6.58
N GLY A 390 -12.12 -18.94 -6.87
CA GLY A 390 -13.44 -18.34 -6.75
C GLY A 390 -14.47 -18.87 -7.75
N THR A 391 -15.74 -18.75 -7.41
CA THR A 391 -16.85 -19.26 -8.22
C THR A 391 -17.09 -18.42 -9.46
N ALA A 392 -17.03 -17.09 -9.34
CA ALA A 392 -17.16 -16.19 -10.48
C ALA A 392 -16.03 -16.38 -11.49
N TYR A 393 -14.77 -16.54 -11.01
CA TYR A 393 -13.65 -16.89 -11.88
C TYR A 393 -13.91 -18.21 -12.65
N LYS A 394 -14.29 -19.29 -11.93
CA LYS A 394 -14.54 -20.61 -12.54
C LYS A 394 -15.65 -20.58 -13.59
N LEU A 395 -16.69 -19.78 -13.34
CA LEU A 395 -17.76 -19.57 -14.31
C LEU A 395 -17.20 -19.01 -15.62
N VAL A 396 -16.43 -17.92 -15.55
CA VAL A 396 -15.85 -17.28 -16.75
C VAL A 396 -14.82 -18.18 -17.41
N ALA A 397 -13.92 -18.79 -16.65
CA ALA A 397 -12.89 -19.72 -17.15
C ALA A 397 -13.46 -20.99 -17.78
N SER A 398 -14.73 -21.36 -17.50
CA SER A 398 -15.41 -22.45 -18.17
C SER A 398 -15.82 -22.15 -19.62
N LYS A 399 -15.81 -20.88 -20.02
CA LYS A 399 -16.28 -20.35 -21.30
C LYS A 399 -15.21 -19.60 -22.10
N LEU A 400 -14.25 -19.01 -21.43
CA LEU A 400 -13.16 -18.24 -22.01
C LEU A 400 -11.81 -18.73 -21.46
N ASN A 401 -10.77 -18.58 -22.25
CA ASN A 401 -9.42 -18.92 -21.86
C ASN A 401 -8.85 -17.80 -20.97
N ASP A 402 -8.37 -18.15 -19.79
CA ASP A 402 -7.58 -17.26 -18.94
C ASP A 402 -6.20 -17.03 -19.59
N CYS A 403 -5.87 -15.77 -19.84
CA CYS A 403 -4.57 -15.36 -20.37
C CYS A 403 -3.44 -15.46 -19.33
N THR A 404 -3.76 -15.68 -18.08
CA THR A 404 -2.77 -15.77 -16.99
C THR A 404 -1.83 -16.94 -17.20
N ASN A 405 -0.53 -16.66 -17.20
CA ASN A 405 0.46 -17.73 -17.23
C ASN A 405 0.52 -18.42 -15.85
N ARG A 406 -0.16 -19.55 -15.70
CA ARG A 406 -0.25 -20.33 -14.45
C ARG A 406 1.11 -20.78 -13.91
N ALA A 407 2.16 -20.81 -14.72
CA ALA A 407 3.51 -21.11 -14.28
C ALA A 407 4.18 -19.94 -13.53
N LYS A 408 3.66 -18.72 -13.68
CA LYS A 408 4.14 -17.51 -12.99
C LYS A 408 3.01 -16.96 -12.14
N LYS A 409 2.71 -17.62 -11.03
CA LYS A 409 1.78 -17.09 -10.03
C LYS A 409 2.34 -15.78 -9.50
N THR A 410 1.73 -14.67 -9.85
CA THR A 410 2.13 -13.33 -9.40
C THR A 410 0.88 -12.60 -8.93
N ALA A 411 0.87 -12.19 -7.69
CA ALA A 411 -0.21 -11.36 -7.15
C ALA A 411 -0.34 -10.06 -7.94
N THR A 412 -1.55 -9.66 -8.24
CA THR A 412 -1.85 -8.38 -8.86
C THR A 412 -2.22 -7.31 -7.84
N TYR A 413 -2.88 -7.67 -6.75
CA TYR A 413 -3.11 -6.77 -5.61
C TYR A 413 -1.88 -6.76 -4.68
N GLN A 414 -1.31 -5.60 -4.40
CA GLN A 414 -0.08 -5.46 -3.63
C GLN A 414 -0.18 -4.41 -2.50
N GLU A 415 -1.36 -3.80 -2.35
CA GLU A 415 -1.65 -2.85 -1.26
C GLU A 415 -0.52 -1.82 -1.06
N TRP A 416 -0.13 -1.13 -2.14
CA TRP A 416 0.94 -0.12 -2.13
C TRP A 416 2.31 -0.69 -1.67
N GLY A 417 2.54 -1.98 -1.90
CA GLY A 417 3.76 -2.68 -1.49
C GLY A 417 3.74 -3.20 -0.06
N TYR A 418 2.59 -3.18 0.65
CA TYR A 418 2.47 -3.71 2.02
C TYR A 418 2.24 -5.19 2.08
N ARG A 419 1.45 -5.72 1.18
CA ARG A 419 1.26 -7.16 1.09
C ARG A 419 2.08 -7.71 -0.07
N SER A 420 2.91 -8.70 0.22
CA SER A 420 3.01 -9.82 -0.70
C SER A 420 1.70 -10.61 -0.47
N THR A 421 0.64 -10.26 -1.16
CA THR A 421 -0.64 -10.94 -1.07
C THR A 421 -0.55 -12.29 -1.77
N GLY A 422 0.19 -13.22 -1.24
CA GLY A 422 0.32 -14.51 -1.87
C GLY A 422 0.88 -14.43 -3.31
N ASN A 423 0.76 -15.51 -4.05
CA ASN A 423 1.23 -15.60 -5.44
C ASN A 423 0.05 -15.63 -6.44
N GLU A 424 -1.13 -15.14 -6.06
CA GLU A 424 -2.35 -15.33 -6.85
C GLU A 424 -2.92 -14.02 -7.35
N PRO A 425 -3.24 -13.90 -8.64
CA PRO A 425 -3.89 -12.72 -9.20
C PRO A 425 -5.36 -12.66 -8.81
N ILE A 426 -5.91 -11.44 -8.79
CA ILE A 426 -7.33 -11.14 -8.73
C ILE A 426 -7.79 -10.30 -9.92
N ASP A 427 -6.84 -9.80 -10.71
CA ASP A 427 -7.08 -9.08 -11.97
C ASP A 427 -6.80 -10.01 -13.14
N PHE A 428 -7.76 -10.16 -14.06
CA PHE A 428 -7.70 -11.14 -15.12
C PHE A 428 -8.00 -10.56 -16.49
N ILE A 429 -7.44 -11.22 -17.51
CA ILE A 429 -7.80 -11.08 -18.92
C ILE A 429 -8.23 -12.44 -19.42
N PHE A 430 -9.45 -12.53 -19.92
CA PHE A 430 -10.01 -13.72 -20.54
C PHE A 430 -10.28 -13.48 -22.01
N THR A 431 -10.15 -14.53 -22.84
CA THR A 431 -10.41 -14.43 -24.27
C THR A 431 -10.89 -15.79 -24.85
N ASP A 432 -11.61 -15.76 -25.95
CA ASP A 432 -11.84 -16.95 -26.78
C ASP A 432 -10.73 -17.13 -27.84
N GLY A 433 -9.81 -16.16 -27.98
CA GLY A 433 -8.57 -16.28 -28.73
C GLY A 433 -7.47 -17.03 -27.96
N LYS A 434 -6.26 -16.96 -28.47
CA LYS A 434 -5.07 -17.60 -27.88
C LYS A 434 -4.13 -16.55 -27.27
N ALA A 435 -3.91 -16.62 -25.96
CA ALA A 435 -2.88 -15.81 -25.29
C ALA A 435 -1.47 -16.24 -25.76
N VAL A 436 -0.67 -15.28 -26.19
CA VAL A 436 0.73 -15.49 -26.66
C VAL A 436 1.75 -14.77 -25.79
N ASP A 437 1.34 -13.80 -24.99
CA ASP A 437 2.15 -13.14 -23.97
C ASP A 437 1.29 -12.85 -22.74
N TYR A 438 1.92 -12.88 -21.57
CA TYR A 438 1.31 -12.48 -20.30
C TYR A 438 2.37 -11.81 -19.43
N THR A 439 2.08 -10.60 -18.98
CA THR A 439 3.01 -9.85 -18.15
C THR A 439 2.25 -9.06 -17.07
N VAL A 440 2.67 -9.23 -15.82
CA VAL A 440 2.24 -8.34 -14.74
C VAL A 440 3.06 -7.05 -14.81
N LEU A 441 2.37 -5.92 -14.92
CA LEU A 441 2.95 -4.60 -15.10
C LEU A 441 3.40 -4.03 -13.75
N ASN A 442 4.52 -4.51 -13.27
CA ASN A 442 5.07 -4.20 -11.95
C ASN A 442 6.31 -3.30 -12.01
N ASP A 443 6.45 -2.48 -13.05
CA ASP A 443 7.52 -1.48 -13.15
C ASP A 443 7.28 -0.35 -12.15
N LEU A 444 8.08 -0.36 -11.10
CA LEU A 444 8.03 0.63 -10.02
C LEU A 444 9.14 1.68 -10.12
N ASN A 445 9.86 1.79 -11.25
CA ASN A 445 10.96 2.74 -11.38
C ASN A 445 10.53 4.18 -11.09
N ASN A 446 9.26 4.50 -11.37
CA ASN A 446 8.66 5.81 -11.11
C ASN A 446 7.67 5.81 -9.92
N GLY A 447 7.60 4.73 -9.14
CA GLY A 447 6.65 4.54 -8.05
C GLY A 447 5.34 3.86 -8.47
N TYR A 448 4.47 3.61 -7.51
CA TYR A 448 3.20 2.94 -7.76
C TYR A 448 2.22 3.81 -8.57
N VAL A 449 1.50 3.18 -9.47
CA VAL A 449 0.32 3.78 -10.13
C VAL A 449 -0.92 3.56 -9.26
N SER A 450 -1.03 2.39 -8.66
CA SER A 450 -2.17 1.91 -7.87
C SER A 450 -1.69 0.96 -6.77
N ASP A 451 -2.59 0.49 -5.93
CA ASP A 451 -2.41 -0.66 -5.04
C ASP A 451 -2.58 -2.01 -5.76
N HIS A 452 -2.92 -1.97 -7.04
CA HIS A 452 -2.83 -3.10 -7.96
C HIS A 452 -1.67 -2.93 -8.94
N TYR A 453 -1.21 -4.05 -9.49
CA TYR A 453 -0.43 -4.10 -10.73
C TYR A 453 -1.38 -4.33 -11.90
N GLY A 454 -1.13 -3.63 -13.00
CA GLY A 454 -1.82 -3.96 -14.24
C GLY A 454 -1.39 -5.31 -14.79
N VAL A 455 -2.22 -5.87 -15.64
CA VAL A 455 -1.94 -7.12 -16.38
C VAL A 455 -2.02 -6.83 -17.87
N TYR A 456 -1.02 -7.29 -18.60
CA TYR A 456 -0.93 -7.22 -20.06
C TYR A 456 -1.03 -8.62 -20.66
N SER A 457 -1.74 -8.75 -21.77
CA SER A 457 -1.69 -9.95 -22.61
C SER A 457 -1.68 -9.61 -24.10
N GLY A 458 -0.82 -10.28 -24.86
CA GLY A 458 -0.93 -10.40 -26.31
C GLY A 458 -1.86 -11.55 -26.66
N ILE A 459 -2.73 -11.37 -27.66
CA ILE A 459 -3.78 -12.33 -28.05
C ILE A 459 -3.74 -12.49 -29.57
N ASN A 460 -3.81 -13.75 -30.02
CA ASN A 460 -4.02 -14.12 -31.43
C ASN A 460 -5.40 -14.77 -31.62
N PHE A 461 -5.99 -14.56 -32.78
CA PHE A 461 -7.32 -15.07 -33.16
C PHE A 461 -7.36 -15.73 -34.55
#